data_7a93b3da66d193974d1b5311fda1094b
#
_entry.id   7a93b3da66d193974d1b5311fda1094b
#
_cell.length_a   1.000
_cell.length_b   1.000
_cell.length_c   1.000
_cell.angle_alpha   90.00
_cell.angle_beta   90.00
_cell.angle_gamma   90.00
#
_symmetry.space_group_name_H-M   'P 1'
#
loop_
_entity.id
_entity.type
_entity.pdbx_description
1 polymer ?
#
loop_
_entity_poly.entity_id
_entity_poly.type
_entity_poly.pdbx_seq_one_letter_code
_entity_poly.pdbx_strand_id
1 'polypeptide(L)'
;MNKYNLGFIDDDVIFNHVRNTVLQYTRAINLKTFNKNLIDPIKMTFDAKVYGQTIAEAIEAECMRQIDKANNNRIGYFHQNLFRFAGTDLQVPDNGKKGGFDIVNDEHHIYVELKNKHNTMNSASASNTYIKMQHKILEDDKAVCMLVEVLAMKSGNNVWTLTVDENGLKRRYSNNRIRRVSMDLFYEIVFGDKYAFFKLCKVLPLILDDVLECEPSIKLVNTVYDELDKKDFYKSLYALAFSTYEGFDRF
;
A
#
# COMPACT_ATOMS: atom_id res chain seq x y z
N MET A 1 19.36 22.03 2.16
CA MET A 1 18.65 20.91 2.77
C MET A 1 18.40 21.22 4.24
N ASN A 2 17.18 21.15 4.68
CA ASN A 2 16.81 21.40 6.06
C ASN A 2 17.34 20.30 6.99
N LYS A 3 17.41 20.59 8.31
CA LYS A 3 17.70 19.56 9.32
C LYS A 3 16.38 18.99 9.84
N TYR A 4 16.22 17.68 9.75
CA TYR A 4 14.99 16.98 10.15
C TYR A 4 15.04 16.54 11.62
N ASN A 5 16.25 16.26 12.13
CA ASN A 5 16.51 15.94 13.55
C ASN A 5 15.61 14.79 14.09
N LEU A 6 15.43 13.73 13.31
CA LEU A 6 14.64 12.58 13.74
C LEU A 6 15.27 11.84 14.93
N GLY A 7 16.60 11.77 14.97
CA GLY A 7 17.36 11.14 16.04
C GLY A 7 17.49 9.62 15.94
N PHE A 8 16.70 8.96 15.09
CA PHE A 8 16.72 7.51 14.86
C PHE A 8 17.09 7.11 13.42
N ILE A 9 17.11 8.06 12.51
CA ILE A 9 17.61 7.93 11.12
C ILE A 9 18.33 9.23 10.77
N ASP A 10 19.45 9.13 10.06
CA ASP A 10 20.20 10.28 9.58
C ASP A 10 19.40 11.09 8.54
N ASP A 11 19.57 12.41 8.56
CA ASP A 11 18.84 13.34 7.70
C ASP A 11 19.03 13.03 6.20
N ASP A 12 20.26 12.71 5.77
CA ASP A 12 20.54 12.35 4.38
C ASP A 12 19.90 11.02 3.97
N VAL A 13 19.85 10.07 4.90
CA VAL A 13 19.26 8.75 4.67
C VAL A 13 17.75 8.88 4.46
N ILE A 14 17.06 9.60 5.35
CA ILE A 14 15.61 9.76 5.22
C ILE A 14 15.26 10.63 4.00
N PHE A 15 16.01 11.68 3.68
CA PHE A 15 15.83 12.47 2.48
C PHE A 15 15.90 11.60 1.21
N ASN A 16 16.98 10.81 1.08
CA ASN A 16 17.14 9.93 -0.08
C ASN A 16 16.06 8.85 -0.14
N HIS A 17 15.60 8.32 0.99
CA HIS A 17 14.53 7.36 1.03
C HIS A 17 13.19 7.95 0.54
N VAL A 18 12.83 9.14 1.00
CA VAL A 18 11.66 9.89 0.54
C VAL A 18 11.80 10.23 -0.95
N ARG A 19 12.96 10.75 -1.38
CA ARG A 19 13.24 11.08 -2.79
C ARG A 19 13.08 9.86 -3.70
N ASN A 20 13.64 8.72 -3.33
CA ASN A 20 13.49 7.48 -4.09
C ASN A 20 12.03 7.02 -4.19
N THR A 21 11.25 7.21 -3.14
CA THR A 21 9.81 6.93 -3.16
C THR A 21 9.08 7.86 -4.11
N VAL A 22 9.35 9.17 -4.05
CA VAL A 22 8.76 10.19 -4.92
C VAL A 22 9.11 9.91 -6.39
N LEU A 23 10.35 9.55 -6.70
CA LEU A 23 10.77 9.20 -8.07
C LEU A 23 10.05 7.95 -8.61
N GLN A 24 9.64 7.03 -7.74
CA GLN A 24 8.89 5.82 -8.10
C GLN A 24 7.38 6.03 -8.17
N TYR A 25 6.86 7.20 -7.76
CA TYR A 25 5.44 7.48 -7.86
C TYR A 25 4.95 7.42 -9.30
N THR A 26 3.81 6.79 -9.50
CA THR A 26 3.10 6.83 -10.77
C THR A 26 2.53 8.22 -10.96
N ARG A 27 2.99 8.92 -12.00
CA ARG A 27 2.67 10.32 -12.31
C ARG A 27 2.10 10.51 -13.69
N ALA A 28 2.13 9.47 -14.51
CA ALA A 28 1.65 9.52 -15.86
C ALA A 28 0.65 8.39 -16.11
N ILE A 29 -0.41 8.70 -16.82
CA ILE A 29 -1.36 7.76 -17.34
C ILE A 29 -1.72 8.14 -18.78
N ASN A 30 -1.73 7.16 -19.66
CA ASN A 30 -2.15 7.24 -21.04
C ASN A 30 -3.20 6.17 -21.34
N LEU A 31 -3.83 6.21 -22.50
CA LEU A 31 -4.91 5.32 -22.86
C LEU A 31 -4.52 3.82 -22.78
N LYS A 32 -3.30 3.48 -23.17
CA LYS A 32 -2.78 2.10 -23.08
C LYS A 32 -2.72 1.61 -21.62
N THR A 33 -2.19 2.44 -20.72
CA THR A 33 -2.08 2.13 -19.29
C THR A 33 -3.47 2.08 -18.63
N PHE A 34 -4.33 3.01 -18.98
CA PHE A 34 -5.72 3.09 -18.54
C PHE A 34 -6.48 1.81 -18.87
N ASN A 35 -6.41 1.33 -20.11
CA ASN A 35 -7.10 0.13 -20.54
C ASN A 35 -6.49 -1.17 -19.98
N LYS A 36 -5.17 -1.19 -19.69
CA LYS A 36 -4.50 -2.37 -19.11
C LYS A 36 -5.12 -2.81 -17.78
N ASN A 37 -5.74 -1.91 -17.04
CA ASN A 37 -6.40 -2.21 -15.77
C ASN A 37 -7.85 -2.68 -15.92
N LEU A 38 -8.30 -3.01 -17.14
CA LEU A 38 -9.68 -3.45 -17.44
C LEU A 38 -10.70 -2.47 -16.87
N ILE A 39 -10.88 -1.37 -17.59
CA ILE A 39 -11.90 -0.38 -17.24
C ILE A 39 -13.29 -1.01 -17.26
N ASP A 40 -14.16 -0.53 -16.38
CA ASP A 40 -15.58 -0.90 -16.35
C ASP A 40 -16.44 0.28 -16.84
N PRO A 41 -16.73 0.34 -18.16
CA PRO A 41 -17.50 1.45 -18.72
C PRO A 41 -18.97 1.41 -18.28
N ILE A 42 -19.49 0.25 -17.89
CA ILE A 42 -20.83 0.13 -17.34
C ILE A 42 -20.91 0.87 -16.01
N LYS A 43 -19.99 0.56 -15.06
CA LYS A 43 -19.90 1.26 -13.79
C LYS A 43 -19.70 2.76 -13.99
N MET A 44 -18.79 3.16 -14.89
CA MET A 44 -18.53 4.58 -15.17
C MET A 44 -19.79 5.29 -15.71
N THR A 45 -20.60 4.60 -16.52
CA THR A 45 -21.88 5.13 -17.00
C THR A 45 -22.86 5.34 -15.85
N PHE A 46 -22.96 4.37 -14.93
CA PHE A 46 -23.80 4.48 -13.72
C PHE A 46 -23.32 5.66 -12.85
N ASP A 47 -22.02 5.72 -12.54
CA ASP A 47 -21.44 6.78 -11.69
C ASP A 47 -21.71 8.17 -12.30
N ALA A 48 -21.46 8.35 -13.60
CA ALA A 48 -21.73 9.61 -14.28
C ALA A 48 -23.20 10.02 -14.15
N LYS A 49 -24.13 9.11 -14.41
CA LYS A 49 -25.57 9.40 -14.35
C LYS A 49 -26.09 9.61 -12.93
N VAL A 50 -25.71 8.73 -12.00
CA VAL A 50 -26.20 8.76 -10.60
C VAL A 50 -25.65 9.98 -9.85
N TYR A 51 -24.39 10.35 -10.09
CA TYR A 51 -23.76 11.49 -9.42
C TYR A 51 -23.88 12.80 -10.19
N GLY A 52 -24.57 12.81 -11.34
CA GLY A 52 -24.74 14.02 -12.15
C GLY A 52 -23.44 14.53 -12.78
N GLN A 53 -22.47 13.66 -12.99
CA GLN A 53 -21.19 13.97 -13.60
C GLN A 53 -21.25 13.81 -15.11
N THR A 54 -20.39 14.53 -15.81
CA THR A 54 -20.11 14.24 -17.21
C THR A 54 -19.29 12.95 -17.33
N ILE A 55 -19.33 12.30 -18.48
CA ILE A 55 -18.49 11.12 -18.70
C ILE A 55 -16.98 11.49 -18.68
N ALA A 56 -16.62 12.71 -19.04
CA ALA A 56 -15.25 13.21 -18.96
C ALA A 56 -14.76 13.24 -17.49
N GLU A 57 -15.58 13.74 -16.56
CA GLU A 57 -15.27 13.73 -15.13
C GLU A 57 -15.16 12.30 -14.58
N ALA A 58 -16.00 11.38 -15.05
CA ALA A 58 -15.91 9.96 -14.67
C ALA A 58 -14.61 9.31 -15.18
N ILE A 59 -14.15 9.65 -16.39
CA ILE A 59 -12.85 9.22 -16.93
C ILE A 59 -11.70 9.75 -16.08
N GLU A 60 -11.72 11.04 -15.75
CA GLU A 60 -10.69 11.66 -14.91
C GLU A 60 -10.63 11.01 -13.51
N ALA A 61 -11.79 10.78 -12.91
CA ALA A 61 -11.89 10.08 -11.61
C ALA A 61 -11.30 8.67 -11.67
N GLU A 62 -11.57 7.91 -12.73
CA GLU A 62 -10.98 6.58 -12.93
C GLU A 62 -9.47 6.63 -13.17
N CYS A 63 -8.97 7.62 -13.91
CA CYS A 63 -7.54 7.85 -14.09
C CYS A 63 -6.86 8.08 -12.74
N MET A 64 -7.41 8.97 -11.92
CA MET A 64 -6.89 9.27 -10.59
C MET A 64 -6.96 8.05 -9.66
N ARG A 65 -8.05 7.27 -9.72
CA ARG A 65 -8.20 6.02 -8.96
C ARG A 65 -7.11 5.00 -9.31
N GLN A 66 -6.75 4.86 -10.60
CA GLN A 66 -5.69 3.95 -11.03
C GLN A 66 -4.31 4.42 -10.56
N ILE A 67 -4.02 5.70 -10.66
CA ILE A 67 -2.79 6.33 -10.14
C ILE A 67 -2.71 6.13 -8.61
N ASP A 68 -3.79 6.40 -7.88
CA ASP A 68 -3.87 6.22 -6.43
C ASP A 68 -3.59 4.76 -6.04
N LYS A 69 -4.22 3.79 -6.71
CA LYS A 69 -3.98 2.37 -6.47
C LYS A 69 -2.50 1.99 -6.64
N ALA A 70 -1.84 2.50 -7.69
CA ALA A 70 -0.43 2.25 -7.92
C ALA A 70 0.44 2.86 -6.82
N ASN A 71 0.13 4.09 -6.41
CA ASN A 71 0.88 4.84 -5.40
C ASN A 71 0.67 4.29 -3.98
N ASN A 72 -0.50 3.75 -3.65
CA ASN A 72 -0.74 3.06 -2.38
C ASN A 72 0.24 1.90 -2.16
N ASN A 73 0.60 1.17 -3.22
CA ASN A 73 1.63 0.13 -3.13
C ASN A 73 3.02 0.73 -2.87
N ARG A 74 3.34 1.90 -3.46
CA ARG A 74 4.62 2.60 -3.21
C ARG A 74 4.75 3.06 -1.76
N ILE A 75 3.64 3.53 -1.16
CA ILE A 75 3.62 3.88 0.27
C ILE A 75 3.81 2.65 1.15
N GLY A 76 3.25 1.49 0.78
CA GLY A 76 3.56 0.22 1.45
C GLY A 76 5.06 -0.07 1.47
N TYR A 77 5.72 0.01 0.31
CA TYR A 77 7.17 -0.18 0.19
C TYR A 77 7.98 0.92 0.88
N PHE A 78 7.49 2.16 0.93
CA PHE A 78 8.12 3.24 1.71
C PHE A 78 8.26 2.82 3.17
N HIS A 79 7.17 2.40 3.80
CA HIS A 79 7.20 1.96 5.19
C HIS A 79 8.07 0.72 5.39
N GLN A 80 7.92 -0.29 4.53
CA GLN A 80 8.71 -1.53 4.62
C GLN A 80 10.21 -1.27 4.50
N ASN A 81 10.63 -0.50 3.48
CA ASN A 81 12.05 -0.26 3.22
C ASN A 81 12.70 0.70 4.21
N LEU A 82 11.93 1.54 4.89
CA LEU A 82 12.46 2.45 5.92
C LEU A 82 13.14 1.67 7.05
N PHE A 83 12.63 0.49 7.39
CA PHE A 83 13.22 -0.36 8.43
C PHE A 83 14.58 -0.95 8.07
N ARG A 84 15.02 -0.89 6.80
CA ARG A 84 16.42 -1.20 6.41
C ARG A 84 17.44 -0.29 7.06
N PHE A 85 17.03 0.89 7.51
CA PHE A 85 17.89 1.90 8.11
C PHE A 85 17.84 1.93 9.63
N ALA A 86 17.22 0.92 10.23
CA ALA A 86 17.01 0.88 11.69
C ALA A 86 18.30 0.59 12.49
N GLY A 87 19.43 0.31 11.82
CA GLY A 87 20.70 -0.03 12.49
C GLY A 87 20.63 -1.30 13.34
N THR A 88 19.58 -2.11 13.18
CA THR A 88 19.35 -3.40 13.83
C THR A 88 19.50 -4.51 12.80
N ASP A 89 19.53 -5.78 13.25
CA ASP A 89 19.57 -6.95 12.35
C ASP A 89 18.25 -7.22 11.61
N LEU A 90 17.43 -6.18 11.46
CA LEU A 90 16.22 -6.21 10.68
C LEU A 90 16.53 -6.33 9.19
N GLN A 91 15.98 -7.36 8.57
CA GLN A 91 16.08 -7.60 7.15
C GLN A 91 14.72 -7.33 6.49
N VAL A 92 14.75 -6.70 5.33
CA VAL A 92 13.59 -6.55 4.45
C VAL A 92 13.85 -7.45 3.25
N PRO A 93 13.37 -8.71 3.27
CA PRO A 93 13.62 -9.67 2.21
C PRO A 93 12.97 -9.23 0.90
N ASP A 94 13.54 -9.69 -0.22
CA ASP A 94 12.84 -9.59 -1.51
C ASP A 94 11.56 -10.44 -1.47
N ASN A 95 10.55 -10.04 -2.25
CA ASN A 95 9.25 -10.70 -2.30
C ASN A 95 9.38 -12.22 -2.47
N GLY A 96 8.71 -12.96 -1.60
CA GLY A 96 8.67 -14.43 -1.60
C GLY A 96 9.86 -15.12 -0.91
N LYS A 97 10.89 -14.39 -0.51
CA LYS A 97 12.00 -14.93 0.31
C LYS A 97 11.66 -14.94 1.81
N LYS A 98 12.46 -15.67 2.59
CA LYS A 98 12.31 -15.74 4.07
C LYS A 98 10.88 -16.07 4.54
N GLY A 99 10.23 -17.05 3.90
CA GLY A 99 8.86 -17.46 4.24
C GLY A 99 7.78 -16.44 3.87
N GLY A 100 8.12 -15.45 3.02
CA GLY A 100 7.19 -14.44 2.53
C GLY A 100 6.81 -13.37 3.57
N PHE A 101 7.62 -13.18 4.62
CA PHE A 101 7.46 -12.06 5.56
C PHE A 101 8.07 -10.78 4.96
N ASP A 102 7.45 -9.64 5.27
CA ASP A 102 7.89 -8.33 4.79
C ASP A 102 9.12 -7.81 5.54
N ILE A 103 9.24 -8.15 6.84
CA ILE A 103 10.38 -7.78 7.69
C ILE A 103 10.71 -8.99 8.57
N VAL A 104 11.99 -9.27 8.72
CA VAL A 104 12.50 -10.40 9.51
C VAL A 104 13.66 -9.94 10.38
N ASN A 105 13.67 -10.36 11.63
CA ASN A 105 14.83 -10.31 12.51
C ASN A 105 15.07 -11.73 13.04
N ASP A 106 16.01 -12.44 12.43
CA ASP A 106 16.31 -13.84 12.79
C ASP A 106 16.97 -13.93 14.18
N GLU A 107 17.74 -12.93 14.60
CA GLU A 107 18.41 -12.89 15.90
C GLU A 107 17.41 -12.75 17.07
N HIS A 108 16.40 -11.89 16.88
CA HIS A 108 15.36 -11.67 17.88
C HIS A 108 14.09 -12.48 17.61
N HIS A 109 14.11 -13.40 16.63
CA HIS A 109 12.99 -14.27 16.27
C HIS A 109 11.69 -13.49 15.95
N ILE A 110 11.80 -12.32 15.29
CA ILE A 110 10.67 -11.45 14.93
C ILE A 110 10.36 -11.57 13.44
N TYR A 111 9.10 -11.84 13.12
CA TYR A 111 8.62 -12.03 11.75
C TYR A 111 7.39 -11.17 11.52
N VAL A 112 7.45 -10.27 10.54
CA VAL A 112 6.45 -9.22 10.35
C VAL A 112 5.80 -9.31 8.98
N GLU A 113 4.48 -9.24 8.97
CA GLU A 113 3.64 -8.94 7.82
C GLU A 113 3.14 -7.50 7.95
N LEU A 114 3.35 -6.66 6.94
CA LEU A 114 2.98 -5.25 6.97
C LEU A 114 1.76 -4.99 6.10
N LYS A 115 0.80 -4.26 6.62
CA LYS A 115 -0.41 -3.84 5.89
C LYS A 115 -0.62 -2.34 6.03
N ASN A 116 -0.97 -1.68 4.92
CA ASN A 116 -1.21 -0.24 4.94
C ASN A 116 -2.41 0.15 5.80
N LYS A 117 -3.49 -0.63 5.76
CA LYS A 117 -4.75 -0.31 6.46
C LYS A 117 -5.31 -1.52 7.17
N HIS A 118 -6.04 -1.28 8.26
CA HIS A 118 -6.67 -2.29 9.09
C HIS A 118 -7.54 -3.30 8.33
N ASN A 119 -8.33 -2.87 7.36
CA ASN A 119 -9.32 -3.68 6.66
C ASN A 119 -8.92 -4.03 5.22
N THR A 120 -7.62 -4.23 4.94
CA THR A 120 -7.15 -4.56 3.59
C THR A 120 -7.17 -6.06 3.29
N MET A 121 -7.34 -6.90 4.30
CA MET A 121 -7.42 -8.35 4.13
C MET A 121 -8.88 -8.82 4.17
N ASN A 122 -9.29 -9.59 3.16
CA ASN A 122 -10.50 -10.40 3.25
C ASN A 122 -10.26 -11.63 4.15
N SER A 123 -11.31 -12.37 4.49
CA SER A 123 -11.24 -13.53 5.38
C SER A 123 -10.22 -14.59 4.93
N ALA A 124 -10.15 -14.88 3.63
CA ALA A 124 -9.20 -15.85 3.10
C ALA A 124 -7.75 -15.36 3.24
N SER A 125 -7.48 -14.10 2.92
CA SER A 125 -6.16 -13.48 3.07
C SER A 125 -5.73 -13.43 4.54
N ALA A 126 -6.64 -13.10 5.45
CA ALA A 126 -6.38 -13.09 6.89
C ALA A 126 -6.04 -14.51 7.39
N SER A 127 -6.81 -15.52 6.97
CA SER A 127 -6.56 -16.92 7.32
C SER A 127 -5.20 -17.40 6.81
N ASN A 128 -4.87 -17.13 5.56
CA ASN A 128 -3.58 -17.52 4.98
C ASN A 128 -2.40 -16.86 5.71
N THR A 129 -2.52 -15.58 6.04
CA THR A 129 -1.49 -14.86 6.81
C THR A 129 -1.34 -15.45 8.22
N TYR A 130 -2.45 -15.75 8.89
CA TYR A 130 -2.42 -16.36 10.23
C TYR A 130 -1.79 -17.76 10.20
N ILE A 131 -2.17 -18.60 9.21
CA ILE A 131 -1.59 -19.94 9.02
C ILE A 131 -0.08 -19.86 8.77
N LYS A 132 0.36 -18.92 7.91
CA LYS A 132 1.80 -18.67 7.68
C LYS A 132 2.53 -18.36 8.99
N MET A 133 1.96 -17.51 9.83
CA MET A 133 2.52 -17.18 11.14
C MET A 133 2.54 -18.37 12.10
N GLN A 134 1.48 -19.20 12.09
CA GLN A 134 1.46 -20.44 12.88
C GLN A 134 2.55 -21.42 12.45
N HIS A 135 2.75 -21.61 11.15
CA HIS A 135 3.82 -22.46 10.63
C HIS A 135 5.19 -21.96 11.11
N LYS A 136 5.42 -20.63 11.06
CA LYS A 136 6.69 -20.07 11.54
C LYS A 136 6.92 -20.33 13.03
N ILE A 137 5.88 -20.26 13.85
CA ILE A 137 5.95 -20.58 15.28
C ILE A 137 6.23 -22.06 15.53
N LEU A 138 5.80 -22.96 14.64
CA LEU A 138 6.10 -24.39 14.72
C LEU A 138 7.54 -24.71 14.29
N GLU A 139 8.10 -23.92 13.36
CA GLU A 139 9.50 -24.05 12.92
C GLU A 139 10.49 -23.45 13.93
N ASP A 140 10.08 -22.42 14.65
CA ASP A 140 10.90 -21.65 15.59
C ASP A 140 10.10 -21.39 16.87
N ASP A 141 10.44 -22.11 17.92
CA ASP A 141 9.72 -22.07 19.19
C ASP A 141 9.85 -20.75 19.95
N LYS A 142 10.77 -19.86 19.52
CA LYS A 142 10.93 -18.49 20.03
C LYS A 142 10.25 -17.45 19.15
N ALA A 143 9.79 -17.82 17.96
CA ALA A 143 9.23 -16.85 17.00
C ALA A 143 8.07 -16.05 17.58
N VAL A 144 8.10 -14.74 17.35
CA VAL A 144 7.02 -13.80 17.54
C VAL A 144 6.64 -13.24 16.17
N CYS A 145 5.41 -13.49 15.75
CA CYS A 145 4.89 -13.00 14.48
C CYS A 145 4.00 -11.77 14.70
N MET A 146 4.19 -10.76 13.88
CA MET A 146 3.46 -9.50 14.00
C MET A 146 2.76 -9.14 12.68
N LEU A 147 1.44 -8.92 12.74
CA LEU A 147 0.71 -8.21 11.71
C LEU A 147 0.78 -6.72 12.08
N VAL A 148 1.61 -5.97 11.37
CA VAL A 148 1.77 -4.53 11.60
C VAL A 148 0.89 -3.73 10.65
N GLU A 149 0.11 -2.81 11.19
CA GLU A 149 -0.80 -1.96 10.42
C GLU A 149 -0.37 -0.51 10.50
N VAL A 150 -0.09 0.11 9.34
CA VAL A 150 0.26 1.54 9.27
C VAL A 150 -0.91 2.39 9.78
N LEU A 151 -2.10 2.12 9.27
CA LEU A 151 -3.35 2.75 9.69
C LEU A 151 -4.20 1.74 10.46
N ALA A 152 -3.83 1.50 11.72
CA ALA A 152 -4.62 0.71 12.66
C ALA A 152 -5.85 1.49 13.16
N MET A 153 -6.90 0.80 13.63
CA MET A 153 -8.06 1.47 14.22
C MET A 153 -7.70 2.26 15.49
N LYS A 154 -6.71 1.78 16.24
CA LYS A 154 -6.15 2.43 17.43
C LYS A 154 -4.74 1.93 17.67
N SER A 155 -3.93 2.73 18.37
CA SER A 155 -2.63 2.28 18.85
C SER A 155 -2.79 1.07 19.77
N GLY A 156 -1.97 0.06 19.58
CA GLY A 156 -2.02 -1.16 20.36
C GLY A 156 -1.08 -2.26 19.87
N ASN A 157 -0.73 -3.16 20.81
CA ASN A 157 -0.02 -4.40 20.56
C ASN A 157 -0.78 -5.53 21.25
N ASN A 158 -1.67 -6.18 20.51
CA ASN A 158 -2.63 -7.14 21.05
C ASN A 158 -2.45 -8.52 20.42
N VAL A 159 -2.88 -9.56 21.11
CA VAL A 159 -2.98 -10.89 20.50
C VAL A 159 -3.93 -10.82 19.31
N TRP A 160 -3.47 -11.27 18.15
CA TRP A 160 -4.35 -11.38 17.01
C TRP A 160 -5.22 -12.61 17.11
N THR A 161 -6.52 -12.41 17.24
CA THR A 161 -7.53 -13.47 17.21
C THR A 161 -8.17 -13.54 15.84
N LEU A 162 -7.98 -14.66 15.15
CA LEU A 162 -8.65 -14.95 13.88
C LEU A 162 -9.99 -15.64 14.16
N THR A 163 -11.06 -15.13 13.56
CA THR A 163 -12.38 -15.80 13.56
C THR A 163 -12.64 -16.36 12.18
N VAL A 164 -12.86 -17.65 12.08
CA VAL A 164 -13.20 -18.36 10.83
C VAL A 164 -14.62 -18.91 10.96
N ASP A 165 -15.41 -18.75 9.92
CA ASP A 165 -16.72 -19.38 9.80
C ASP A 165 -16.56 -20.73 9.08
N GLU A 166 -16.77 -21.82 9.80
CA GLU A 166 -16.72 -23.18 9.27
C GLU A 166 -18.14 -23.75 9.32
N ASN A 167 -18.85 -23.74 8.19
CA ASN A 167 -20.21 -24.27 8.07
C ASN A 167 -21.22 -23.65 9.04
N GLY A 168 -21.17 -22.32 9.24
CA GLY A 168 -22.03 -21.60 10.16
C GLY A 168 -21.55 -21.61 11.62
N LEU A 169 -20.45 -22.29 11.94
CA LEU A 169 -19.82 -22.30 13.24
C LEU A 169 -18.62 -21.37 13.27
N LYS A 170 -18.69 -20.32 14.10
CA LYS A 170 -17.59 -19.39 14.30
C LYS A 170 -16.54 -19.96 15.23
N ARG A 171 -15.40 -20.34 14.69
CA ARG A 171 -14.23 -20.77 15.47
C ARG A 171 -13.26 -19.62 15.65
N ARG A 172 -12.66 -19.53 16.84
CA ARG A 172 -11.64 -18.52 17.17
C ARG A 172 -10.30 -19.19 17.37
N TYR A 173 -9.30 -18.68 16.65
CA TYR A 173 -7.91 -19.11 16.79
C TYR A 173 -7.10 -17.96 17.36
N SER A 174 -6.33 -18.22 18.40
CA SER A 174 -5.44 -17.23 19.00
C SER A 174 -4.14 -17.89 19.45
N ASN A 175 -3.05 -17.13 19.36
CA ASN A 175 -1.74 -17.51 19.88
C ASN A 175 -1.07 -16.24 20.42
N ASN A 176 -0.58 -16.29 21.65
CA ASN A 176 0.04 -15.12 22.31
C ASN A 176 1.27 -14.58 21.57
N ARG A 177 1.91 -15.41 20.75
CA ARG A 177 3.05 -15.04 19.90
C ARG A 177 2.66 -14.51 18.52
N ILE A 178 1.36 -14.49 18.18
CA ILE A 178 0.84 -13.84 16.98
C ILE A 178 0.16 -12.55 17.38
N ARG A 179 0.77 -11.44 17.03
CA ARG A 179 0.38 -10.10 17.50
C ARG A 179 -0.17 -9.26 16.38
N ARG A 180 -1.12 -8.39 16.68
CA ARG A 180 -1.55 -7.29 15.82
C ARG A 180 -1.07 -6.00 16.43
N VAL A 181 -0.22 -5.26 15.68
CA VAL A 181 0.57 -4.15 16.21
C VAL A 181 0.32 -2.92 15.34
N SER A 182 0.08 -1.78 15.95
CA SER A 182 0.02 -0.50 15.25
C SER A 182 1.43 -0.01 14.88
N MET A 183 1.52 0.78 13.81
CA MET A 183 2.80 1.25 13.28
C MET A 183 3.61 2.06 14.32
N ASP A 184 2.96 2.89 15.11
CA ASP A 184 3.62 3.71 16.15
C ASP A 184 4.35 2.83 17.18
N LEU A 185 3.70 1.76 17.66
CA LEU A 185 4.34 0.82 18.58
C LEU A 185 5.39 -0.07 17.89
N PHE A 186 5.23 -0.35 16.61
CA PHE A 186 6.27 -1.06 15.88
C PHE A 186 7.53 -0.19 15.69
N TYR A 187 7.38 1.12 15.44
CA TYR A 187 8.50 2.06 15.44
C TYR A 187 9.19 2.14 16.81
N GLU A 188 8.42 2.14 17.90
CA GLU A 188 8.99 2.08 19.26
C GLU A 188 9.81 0.81 19.48
N ILE A 189 9.28 -0.37 19.05
CA ILE A 189 10.00 -1.65 19.15
C ILE A 189 11.31 -1.62 18.37
N VAL A 190 11.31 -1.03 17.17
CA VAL A 190 12.48 -1.04 16.27
C VAL A 190 13.49 0.02 16.63
N PHE A 191 13.06 1.23 16.91
CA PHE A 191 13.94 2.39 17.10
C PHE A 191 14.18 2.77 18.57
N GLY A 192 13.47 2.14 19.52
CA GLY A 192 13.57 2.46 20.94
C GLY A 192 13.01 3.84 21.33
N ASP A 193 12.28 4.50 20.42
CA ASP A 193 11.69 5.81 20.64
C ASP A 193 10.18 5.76 20.39
N LYS A 194 9.39 5.91 21.46
CA LYS A 194 7.93 5.87 21.39
C LYS A 194 7.31 6.97 20.52
N TYR A 195 8.06 7.99 20.18
CA TYR A 195 7.64 9.08 19.32
C TYR A 195 8.24 9.02 17.91
N ALA A 196 8.98 7.97 17.57
CA ALA A 196 9.66 7.86 16.27
C ALA A 196 8.69 8.03 15.09
N PHE A 197 7.57 7.34 15.09
CA PHE A 197 6.54 7.47 14.05
C PHE A 197 5.94 8.88 13.99
N PHE A 198 5.61 9.46 15.14
CA PHE A 198 5.12 10.84 15.21
C PHE A 198 6.13 11.85 14.67
N LYS A 199 7.42 11.71 15.05
CA LYS A 199 8.49 12.58 14.55
C LYS A 199 8.61 12.50 13.03
N LEU A 200 8.59 11.29 12.45
CA LEU A 200 8.59 11.10 11.01
C LEU A 200 7.40 11.81 10.35
N CYS A 201 6.18 11.55 10.83
CA CYS A 201 4.98 12.17 10.27
C CYS A 201 5.02 13.70 10.34
N LYS A 202 5.58 14.25 11.42
CA LYS A 202 5.70 15.70 11.62
C LYS A 202 6.65 16.37 10.61
N VAL A 203 7.76 15.71 10.28
CA VAL A 203 8.77 16.29 9.37
C VAL A 203 8.59 15.88 7.91
N LEU A 204 7.79 14.87 7.64
CA LEU A 204 7.59 14.34 6.28
C LEU A 204 7.17 15.41 5.26
N PRO A 205 6.25 16.36 5.55
CA PRO A 205 5.95 17.44 4.62
C PRO A 205 7.19 18.29 4.26
N LEU A 206 8.03 18.64 5.23
CA LEU A 206 9.25 19.41 4.99
C LEU A 206 10.25 18.64 4.12
N ILE A 207 10.41 17.32 4.36
CA ILE A 207 11.27 16.47 3.52
C ILE A 207 10.73 16.42 2.08
N LEU A 208 9.42 16.33 1.92
CA LEU A 208 8.79 16.32 0.60
C LEU A 208 8.98 17.66 -0.13
N ASP A 209 8.86 18.78 0.56
CA ASP A 209 9.12 20.10 -0.02
C ASP A 209 10.57 20.20 -0.52
N ASP A 210 11.55 19.82 0.32
CA ASP A 210 12.98 19.79 -0.08
C ASP A 210 13.22 18.86 -1.29
N VAL A 211 12.56 17.70 -1.32
CA VAL A 211 12.68 16.75 -2.45
C VAL A 211 12.09 17.35 -3.73
N LEU A 212 10.92 17.98 -3.66
CA LEU A 212 10.26 18.57 -4.84
C LEU A 212 11.03 19.79 -5.36
N GLU A 213 11.69 20.57 -4.50
CA GLU A 213 12.62 21.64 -4.92
C GLU A 213 13.80 21.07 -5.72
N CYS A 214 14.33 19.92 -5.32
CA CYS A 214 15.42 19.23 -6.03
C CYS A 214 14.95 18.55 -7.33
N GLU A 215 13.67 18.26 -7.47
CA GLU A 215 13.08 17.50 -8.59
C GLU A 215 11.95 18.29 -9.29
N PRO A 216 12.25 19.47 -9.88
CA PRO A 216 11.21 20.36 -10.43
C PRO A 216 10.46 19.80 -11.66
N SER A 217 10.97 18.72 -12.24
CA SER A 217 10.33 18.03 -13.37
C SER A 217 9.16 17.11 -12.96
N ILE A 218 8.92 16.94 -11.66
CA ILE A 218 7.86 16.09 -11.14
C ILE A 218 6.50 16.76 -11.36
N LYS A 219 5.73 16.24 -12.33
CA LYS A 219 4.37 16.70 -12.66
C LYS A 219 3.47 15.53 -12.97
N LEU A 220 2.19 15.67 -12.65
CA LEU A 220 1.15 14.74 -13.11
C LEU A 220 0.91 14.96 -14.61
N VAL A 221 0.92 13.86 -15.37
CA VAL A 221 0.62 13.86 -16.81
C VAL A 221 -0.50 12.85 -17.07
N ASN A 222 -1.63 13.35 -17.56
CA ASN A 222 -2.76 12.51 -17.97
C ASN A 222 -3.10 12.83 -19.43
N THR A 223 -2.89 11.87 -20.32
CA THR A 223 -3.18 12.01 -21.76
C THR A 223 -4.39 11.18 -22.20
N VAL A 224 -5.02 10.44 -21.28
CA VAL A 224 -6.15 9.54 -21.59
C VAL A 224 -7.27 10.28 -22.30
N TYR A 225 -7.63 11.44 -21.79
CA TYR A 225 -8.68 12.28 -22.34
C TYR A 225 -8.36 12.77 -23.77
N ASP A 226 -7.09 13.06 -24.06
CA ASP A 226 -6.65 13.53 -25.37
C ASP A 226 -6.55 12.40 -26.40
N GLU A 227 -6.36 11.17 -25.95
CA GLU A 227 -6.24 9.98 -26.79
C GLU A 227 -7.60 9.31 -27.11
N LEU A 228 -8.66 9.60 -26.33
CA LEU A 228 -10.02 9.14 -26.60
C LEU A 228 -10.68 9.99 -27.70
N ASP A 229 -11.63 9.38 -28.44
CA ASP A 229 -12.46 10.14 -29.37
C ASP A 229 -13.38 11.10 -28.61
N LYS A 230 -13.08 12.40 -28.76
CA LYS A 230 -13.79 13.48 -28.06
C LYS A 230 -15.23 13.69 -28.54
N LYS A 231 -15.62 13.09 -29.66
CA LYS A 231 -16.97 13.21 -30.20
C LYS A 231 -17.97 12.37 -29.44
N ASP A 232 -17.54 11.18 -28.97
CA ASP A 232 -18.38 10.30 -28.19
C ASP A 232 -17.54 9.47 -27.22
N PHE A 233 -17.40 9.96 -25.99
CA PHE A 233 -16.65 9.28 -24.94
C PHE A 233 -17.29 7.97 -24.51
N TYR A 234 -18.62 7.87 -24.48
CA TYR A 234 -19.30 6.60 -24.13
C TYR A 234 -18.93 5.53 -25.13
N LYS A 235 -19.11 5.81 -26.41
CA LYS A 235 -18.76 4.88 -27.49
C LYS A 235 -17.29 4.47 -27.40
N SER A 236 -16.38 5.42 -27.23
CA SER A 236 -14.94 5.16 -27.13
C SER A 236 -14.59 4.24 -25.96
N LEU A 237 -15.18 4.45 -24.77
CA LEU A 237 -14.97 3.62 -23.59
C LEU A 237 -15.50 2.20 -23.79
N TYR A 238 -16.71 2.05 -24.32
CA TYR A 238 -17.31 0.74 -24.55
C TYR A 238 -16.54 -0.03 -25.63
N ALA A 239 -16.18 0.60 -26.73
CA ALA A 239 -15.36 0.01 -27.79
C ALA A 239 -13.97 -0.40 -27.27
N LEU A 240 -13.36 0.40 -26.39
CA LEU A 240 -12.07 0.10 -25.77
C LEU A 240 -12.14 -1.13 -24.85
N ALA A 241 -13.16 -1.22 -23.99
CA ALA A 241 -13.31 -2.28 -23.02
C ALA A 241 -13.78 -3.61 -23.62
N PHE A 242 -14.67 -3.55 -24.60
CA PHE A 242 -15.37 -4.69 -25.19
C PHE A 242 -14.97 -4.94 -26.66
N SER A 243 -13.78 -4.54 -27.07
CA SER A 243 -13.28 -4.59 -28.44
C SER A 243 -13.37 -5.98 -29.11
N THR A 244 -13.42 -7.06 -28.31
CA THR A 244 -13.52 -8.45 -28.79
C THR A 244 -14.93 -9.04 -28.65
N TYR A 245 -15.89 -8.27 -28.13
CA TYR A 245 -17.24 -8.77 -27.90
C TYR A 245 -18.10 -8.60 -29.16
N GLU A 246 -19.00 -9.55 -29.40
CA GLU A 246 -19.88 -9.52 -30.57
C GLU A 246 -20.77 -8.28 -30.57
N GLY A 247 -20.84 -7.60 -31.71
CA GLY A 247 -21.66 -6.41 -31.92
C GLY A 247 -21.01 -5.07 -31.51
N PHE A 248 -19.91 -5.10 -30.73
CA PHE A 248 -19.23 -3.86 -30.30
C PHE A 248 -18.36 -3.20 -31.38
N ASP A 249 -18.12 -3.90 -32.49
CA ASP A 249 -17.57 -3.35 -33.71
C ASP A 249 -18.52 -2.35 -34.41
N ARG A 250 -19.80 -2.37 -34.03
CA ARG A 250 -20.87 -1.51 -34.59
C ARG A 250 -21.33 -0.42 -33.62
N PHE A 251 -20.69 -0.34 -32.48
CA PHE A 251 -21.07 0.58 -31.39
C PHE A 251 -20.79 2.05 -31.74
#